data_776fb6341130fb9124366464c95b6c01
#
_entry.id   776fb6341130fb9124366464c95b6c01
#
_cell.length_a   1.000
_cell.length_b   1.000
_cell.length_c   1.000
_cell.angle_alpha   90.00
_cell.angle_beta   90.00
_cell.angle_gamma   90.00
#
_symmetry.space_group_name_H-M   'P 1'
#
loop_
_entity.id
_entity.type
_entity.pdbx_description
1 polymer ?
#
loop_
_entity_poly.entity_id
_entity_poly.type
_entity_poly.pdbx_seq_one_letter_code
_entity_poly.pdbx_strand_id
1 'polypeptide(L)'
;ATASLQARRRLGLTATLVREDGLERDVFALIGPKCWDMPWKELEQQGWIAKATCTEIRVELPRYLLGEYAVAAERKKLRIAAENPEKIKLVRHLIEQHPDEPTLVIGTFVDQLKTIAKVLDLPLITGTTPQKKRDELFEDYRQGKHKALVVSKVANFAVDLPDASVAIQVSGTFGSRQEEAQRLGRLLRPKKGLNQASFYSLVTSETKEEDFAIK
;
A
#
# COMPACT_ATOMS: atom_id res chain seq x y z
N ALA A 1 16.49 -12.79 -18.43
CA ALA A 1 15.45 -12.92 -19.46
C ALA A 1 15.51 -11.78 -20.48
N THR A 2 15.55 -10.51 -20.07
CA THR A 2 15.49 -9.35 -21.01
C THR A 2 16.77 -9.21 -21.87
N ALA A 3 17.93 -9.58 -21.33
CA ALA A 3 19.21 -9.51 -22.03
C ALA A 3 19.30 -10.45 -23.25
N SER A 4 18.60 -11.58 -23.20
CA SER A 4 18.59 -12.60 -24.28
C SER A 4 17.52 -12.35 -25.36
N LEU A 5 16.67 -11.32 -25.19
CA LEU A 5 15.70 -10.94 -26.21
C LEU A 5 16.39 -10.27 -27.43
N GLN A 6 16.29 -10.89 -28.58
CA GLN A 6 16.74 -10.31 -29.84
C GLN A 6 15.67 -9.35 -30.39
N ALA A 7 15.74 -8.08 -29.98
CA ALA A 7 14.84 -7.04 -30.42
C ALA A 7 15.63 -5.87 -31.04
N ARG A 8 15.17 -5.35 -32.20
CA ARG A 8 15.78 -4.18 -32.84
C ARG A 8 15.65 -2.89 -32.04
N ARG A 9 14.57 -2.79 -31.25
CA ARG A 9 14.29 -1.65 -30.38
C ARG A 9 13.72 -2.16 -29.07
N ARG A 10 14.03 -1.47 -27.98
CA ARG A 10 13.51 -1.77 -26.65
C ARG A 10 12.93 -0.50 -26.05
N LEU A 11 11.74 -0.62 -25.44
CA LEU A 11 11.09 0.46 -24.70
C LEU A 11 10.82 -0.03 -23.28
N GLY A 12 11.31 0.71 -22.30
CA GLY A 12 11.00 0.51 -20.89
C GLY A 12 10.03 1.58 -20.41
N LEU A 13 8.93 1.17 -19.79
CA LEU A 13 7.97 2.04 -19.14
C LEU A 13 7.90 1.68 -17.65
N THR A 14 8.05 2.66 -16.79
CA THR A 14 7.93 2.48 -15.35
C THR A 14 7.41 3.75 -14.68
N ALA A 15 6.56 3.61 -13.70
CA ALA A 15 6.15 4.73 -12.85
C ALA A 15 7.24 5.10 -11.82
N THR A 16 8.15 4.14 -11.53
CA THR A 16 9.22 4.33 -10.56
C THR A 16 10.47 3.65 -11.03
N LEU A 17 11.55 4.41 -11.25
CA LEU A 17 12.87 3.88 -11.59
C LEU A 17 13.78 3.87 -10.35
N VAL A 18 13.25 3.48 -9.21
CA VAL A 18 14.02 3.33 -7.97
C VAL A 18 14.24 1.85 -7.72
N ARG A 19 15.50 1.42 -7.68
CA ARG A 19 15.90 0.07 -7.31
C ARG A 19 16.56 0.09 -5.95
N GLU A 20 16.15 -0.82 -5.06
CA GLU A 20 16.71 -0.93 -3.72
C GLU A 20 18.17 -1.42 -3.72
N ASP A 21 18.55 -2.12 -4.79
CA ASP A 21 19.91 -2.63 -4.99
C ASP A 21 20.85 -1.63 -5.68
N GLY A 22 20.37 -0.44 -6.06
CA GLY A 22 21.16 0.62 -6.72
C GLY A 22 21.64 0.25 -8.13
N LEU A 23 21.08 -0.80 -8.75
CA LEU A 23 21.49 -1.30 -10.06
C LEU A 23 20.66 -0.70 -11.22
N GLU A 24 20.26 0.57 -11.12
CA GLU A 24 19.55 1.27 -12.20
C GLU A 24 20.35 1.29 -13.50
N ARG A 25 21.69 1.29 -13.40
CA ARG A 25 22.59 1.28 -14.55
C ARG A 25 22.40 0.04 -15.43
N ASP A 26 22.05 -1.10 -14.83
CA ASP A 26 21.80 -2.33 -15.58
C ASP A 26 20.53 -2.23 -16.44
N VAL A 27 19.53 -1.50 -15.98
CA VAL A 27 18.33 -1.21 -16.76
C VAL A 27 18.67 -0.33 -17.95
N PHE A 28 19.49 0.70 -17.75
CA PHE A 28 19.94 1.59 -18.82
C PHE A 28 20.82 0.86 -19.85
N ALA A 29 21.67 -0.07 -19.40
CA ALA A 29 22.49 -0.88 -20.30
C ALA A 29 21.65 -1.82 -21.19
N LEU A 30 20.52 -2.33 -20.67
CA LEU A 30 19.67 -3.28 -21.39
C LEU A 30 18.62 -2.62 -22.29
N ILE A 31 18.11 -1.46 -21.89
CA ILE A 31 16.96 -0.81 -22.56
C ILE A 31 17.39 0.48 -23.24
N GLY A 32 18.29 1.23 -22.62
CA GLY A 32 18.75 2.55 -23.05
C GLY A 32 18.58 3.59 -21.95
N PRO A 33 19.12 4.81 -22.16
CA PRO A 33 19.01 5.88 -21.18
C PRO A 33 17.57 6.35 -20.99
N LYS A 34 17.30 6.99 -19.84
CA LYS A 34 16.02 7.63 -19.57
C LYS A 34 15.80 8.78 -20.54
N CYS A 35 14.85 8.64 -21.46
CA CYS A 35 14.58 9.62 -22.50
C CYS A 35 13.49 10.61 -22.11
N TRP A 36 12.62 10.25 -21.17
CA TRP A 36 11.50 11.08 -20.76
C TRP A 36 11.14 10.85 -19.30
N ASP A 37 10.74 11.90 -18.63
CA ASP A 37 10.26 11.90 -17.25
C ASP A 37 9.20 12.99 -17.06
N MET A 38 8.15 12.68 -16.35
CA MET A 38 7.12 13.64 -16.02
C MET A 38 6.88 13.64 -14.50
N PRO A 39 7.13 14.75 -13.81
CA PRO A 39 6.87 14.85 -12.38
C PRO A 39 5.39 14.66 -12.04
N TRP A 40 5.10 14.01 -10.93
CA TRP A 40 3.74 13.76 -10.47
C TRP A 40 2.90 15.04 -10.37
N LYS A 41 3.48 16.14 -9.89
CA LYS A 41 2.80 17.44 -9.80
C LYS A 41 2.28 17.95 -11.13
N GLU A 42 3.03 17.71 -12.21
CA GLU A 42 2.58 18.09 -13.55
C GLU A 42 1.42 17.22 -14.03
N LEU A 43 1.47 15.89 -13.74
CA LEU A 43 0.39 14.96 -14.04
C LEU A 43 -0.89 15.30 -13.26
N GLU A 44 -0.76 15.68 -11.97
CA GLU A 44 -1.88 16.17 -11.15
C GLU A 44 -2.49 17.46 -11.73
N GLN A 45 -1.66 18.43 -12.10
CA GLN A 45 -2.12 19.69 -12.67
C GLN A 45 -2.84 19.53 -14.01
N GLN A 46 -2.39 18.56 -14.81
CA GLN A 46 -3.01 18.22 -16.09
C GLN A 46 -4.24 17.32 -15.94
N GLY A 47 -4.57 16.86 -14.71
CA GLY A 47 -5.70 15.99 -14.45
C GLY A 47 -5.51 14.52 -14.90
N TRP A 48 -4.30 14.12 -15.25
CA TRP A 48 -3.99 12.75 -15.64
C TRP A 48 -3.97 11.77 -14.47
N ILE A 49 -3.72 12.28 -13.27
CA ILE A 49 -3.77 11.52 -12.03
C ILE A 49 -4.57 12.28 -10.97
N ALA A 50 -5.11 11.55 -9.99
CA ALA A 50 -5.80 12.14 -8.85
C ALA A 50 -4.81 12.88 -7.94
N LYS A 51 -5.27 13.98 -7.34
CA LYS A 51 -4.52 14.66 -6.29
C LYS A 51 -4.50 13.77 -5.04
N ALA A 52 -3.31 13.36 -4.60
CA ALA A 52 -3.15 12.55 -3.41
C ALA A 52 -2.80 13.40 -2.19
N THR A 53 -3.50 13.13 -1.08
CA THR A 53 -3.12 13.62 0.26
C THR A 53 -2.57 12.43 1.04
N CYS A 54 -1.31 12.51 1.46
CA CYS A 54 -0.65 11.51 2.27
C CYS A 54 -0.56 11.99 3.71
N THR A 55 -1.12 11.22 4.65
CA THR A 55 -1.13 11.55 6.08
C THR A 55 -0.52 10.41 6.88
N GLU A 56 0.54 10.68 7.62
CA GLU A 56 1.07 9.75 8.62
C GLU A 56 0.36 9.98 9.95
N ILE A 57 -0.18 8.93 10.53
CA ILE A 57 -0.83 8.94 11.84
C ILE A 57 0.01 8.10 12.79
N ARG A 58 0.52 8.74 13.83
CA ARG A 58 1.32 8.09 14.87
C ARG A 58 0.43 7.55 15.96
N VAL A 59 0.67 6.29 16.35
CA VAL A 59 -0.13 5.52 17.28
C VAL A 59 0.74 5.05 18.43
N GLU A 60 0.38 5.41 19.66
CA GLU A 60 1.12 4.94 20.83
C GLU A 60 0.99 3.43 21.01
N LEU A 61 2.09 2.79 21.41
CA LEU A 61 2.06 1.40 21.82
C LEU A 61 1.42 1.28 23.21
N PRO A 62 0.39 0.41 23.41
CA PRO A 62 -0.21 0.20 24.73
C PRO A 62 0.81 -0.17 25.79
N ARG A 63 0.67 0.40 27.01
CA ARG A 63 1.63 0.21 28.10
C ARG A 63 1.93 -1.25 28.44
N TYR A 64 0.95 -2.13 28.34
CA TYR A 64 1.11 -3.55 28.60
C TYR A 64 1.99 -4.27 27.57
N LEU A 65 2.18 -3.70 26.36
CA LEU A 65 3.06 -4.24 25.31
C LEU A 65 4.49 -3.70 25.39
N LEU A 66 4.72 -2.59 26.11
CA LEU A 66 6.05 -1.96 26.19
C LEU A 66 7.14 -2.91 26.74
N GLY A 67 6.81 -3.66 27.79
CA GLY A 67 7.73 -4.63 28.39
C GLY A 67 8.09 -5.75 27.40
N GLU A 68 7.10 -6.31 26.71
CA GLU A 68 7.32 -7.33 25.68
C GLU A 68 8.13 -6.76 24.51
N TYR A 69 7.81 -5.55 24.07
CA TYR A 69 8.51 -4.88 22.98
C TYR A 69 9.99 -4.64 23.33
N ALA A 70 10.31 -4.19 24.55
CA ALA A 70 11.67 -3.87 24.97
C ALA A 70 12.61 -5.07 24.90
N VAL A 71 12.15 -6.25 25.31
CA VAL A 71 12.98 -7.48 25.36
C VAL A 71 12.89 -8.34 24.10
N ALA A 72 12.01 -7.99 23.16
CA ALA A 72 11.80 -8.78 21.94
C ALA A 72 12.99 -8.69 20.99
N ALA A 73 13.24 -9.78 20.24
CA ALA A 73 14.14 -9.74 19.09
C ALA A 73 13.59 -8.82 17.99
N GLU A 74 14.49 -8.28 17.17
CA GLU A 74 14.20 -7.28 16.13
C GLU A 74 12.99 -7.60 15.25
N ARG A 75 12.91 -8.85 14.79
CA ARG A 75 11.79 -9.32 13.94
C ARG A 75 10.45 -9.34 14.69
N LYS A 76 10.50 -9.65 15.99
CA LYS A 76 9.33 -9.66 16.87
C LYS A 76 8.91 -8.23 17.23
N LYS A 77 9.85 -7.31 17.42
CA LYS A 77 9.56 -5.88 17.63
C LYS A 77 8.73 -5.30 16.51
N LEU A 78 9.11 -5.58 15.24
CA LEU A 78 8.34 -5.13 14.09
C LEU A 78 6.92 -5.68 14.08
N ARG A 79 6.76 -6.94 14.45
CA ARG A 79 5.45 -7.57 14.51
C ARG A 79 4.59 -6.98 15.63
N ILE A 80 5.14 -6.76 16.83
CA ILE A 80 4.44 -6.14 17.96
C ILE A 80 3.96 -4.73 17.58
N ALA A 81 4.83 -3.93 16.95
CA ALA A 81 4.47 -2.60 16.49
C ALA A 81 3.38 -2.63 15.43
N ALA A 82 3.49 -3.51 14.44
CA ALA A 82 2.52 -3.68 13.38
C ALA A 82 1.15 -4.13 13.93
N GLU A 83 1.13 -5.13 14.80
CA GLU A 83 -0.08 -5.71 15.39
C GLU A 83 -0.65 -4.86 16.55
N ASN A 84 -0.20 -3.61 16.72
CA ASN A 84 -0.73 -2.69 17.73
C ASN A 84 -2.27 -2.59 17.64
N PRO A 85 -3.02 -2.98 18.70
CA PRO A 85 -4.48 -3.04 18.67
C PRO A 85 -5.14 -1.66 18.53
N GLU A 86 -4.46 -0.58 18.91
CA GLU A 86 -4.98 0.78 18.76
C GLU A 86 -5.16 1.16 17.27
N LYS A 87 -4.39 0.57 16.37
CA LYS A 87 -4.57 0.77 14.92
C LYS A 87 -5.94 0.33 14.42
N ILE A 88 -6.55 -0.70 15.05
CA ILE A 88 -7.89 -1.18 14.66
C ILE A 88 -8.96 -0.10 14.90
N LYS A 89 -8.85 0.62 16.02
CA LYS A 89 -9.76 1.74 16.34
C LYS A 89 -9.63 2.86 15.31
N LEU A 90 -8.40 3.17 14.92
CA LEU A 90 -8.14 4.19 13.90
C LEU A 90 -8.62 3.78 12.50
N VAL A 91 -8.43 2.51 12.12
CA VAL A 91 -8.96 1.99 10.85
C VAL A 91 -10.47 2.16 10.80
N ARG A 92 -11.18 1.80 11.89
CA ARG A 92 -12.64 2.01 11.99
C ARG A 92 -13.00 3.48 11.83
N HIS A 93 -12.36 4.35 12.58
CA HIS A 93 -12.62 5.78 12.54
C HIS A 93 -12.38 6.38 11.15
N LEU A 94 -11.29 6.00 10.48
CA LEU A 94 -10.99 6.46 9.13
C LEU A 94 -12.01 5.95 8.10
N ILE A 95 -12.49 4.71 8.20
CA ILE A 95 -13.56 4.20 7.33
C ILE A 95 -14.87 4.97 7.57
N GLU A 96 -15.19 5.30 8.82
CA GLU A 96 -16.35 6.09 9.19
C GLU A 96 -16.26 7.56 8.72
N GLN A 97 -15.07 8.12 8.63
CA GLN A 97 -14.84 9.46 8.08
C GLN A 97 -15.02 9.52 6.55
N HIS A 98 -14.91 8.38 5.86
CA HIS A 98 -15.02 8.26 4.41
C HIS A 98 -16.18 7.31 4.00
N PRO A 99 -17.45 7.61 4.39
CA PRO A 99 -18.56 6.66 4.30
C PRO A 99 -18.93 6.27 2.86
N ASP A 100 -18.69 7.15 1.90
CA ASP A 100 -19.05 6.98 0.50
C ASP A 100 -17.84 6.74 -0.42
N GLU A 101 -16.65 6.63 0.17
CA GLU A 101 -15.42 6.45 -0.57
C GLU A 101 -14.91 5.00 -0.47
N PRO A 102 -14.66 4.33 -1.62
CA PRO A 102 -14.09 2.99 -1.62
C PRO A 102 -12.74 2.98 -0.91
N THR A 103 -12.63 2.20 0.16
CA THR A 103 -11.46 2.17 1.05
C THR A 103 -10.70 0.84 0.93
N LEU A 104 -9.38 0.90 0.82
CA LEU A 104 -8.49 -0.27 0.92
C LEU A 104 -7.69 -0.23 2.21
N VAL A 105 -7.75 -1.30 3.00
CA VAL A 105 -6.88 -1.50 4.17
C VAL A 105 -5.76 -2.44 3.80
N ILE A 106 -4.52 -1.96 3.85
CA ILE A 106 -3.36 -2.66 3.30
C ILE A 106 -2.35 -2.95 4.42
N GLY A 107 -1.83 -4.17 4.46
CA GLY A 107 -0.80 -4.54 5.43
C GLY A 107 0.05 -5.73 5.02
N THR A 108 1.12 -5.93 5.77
CA THR A 108 2.10 -6.99 5.51
C THR A 108 1.83 -8.24 6.37
N PHE A 109 1.37 -8.05 7.61
CA PHE A 109 1.17 -9.15 8.56
C PHE A 109 -0.25 -9.70 8.44
N VAL A 110 -0.36 -10.95 7.95
CA VAL A 110 -1.64 -11.59 7.67
C VAL A 110 -2.50 -11.75 8.93
N ASP A 111 -1.89 -12.02 10.10
CA ASP A 111 -2.63 -12.19 11.34
C ASP A 111 -3.24 -10.87 11.84
N GLN A 112 -2.51 -9.75 11.68
CA GLN A 112 -3.06 -8.40 11.88
C GLN A 112 -4.27 -8.16 10.99
N LEU A 113 -4.15 -8.45 9.69
CA LEU A 113 -5.23 -8.25 8.72
C LEU A 113 -6.45 -9.12 9.00
N LYS A 114 -6.26 -10.38 9.44
CA LYS A 114 -7.35 -11.26 9.89
C LYS A 114 -8.08 -10.67 11.10
N THR A 115 -7.32 -10.11 12.05
CA THR A 115 -7.91 -9.49 13.25
C THR A 115 -8.71 -8.25 12.86
N ILE A 116 -8.17 -7.37 12.03
CA ILE A 116 -8.88 -6.20 11.51
C ILE A 116 -10.16 -6.62 10.76
N ALA A 117 -10.05 -7.56 9.82
CA ALA A 117 -11.17 -8.04 9.04
C ALA A 117 -12.29 -8.63 9.92
N LYS A 118 -11.91 -9.42 10.93
CA LYS A 118 -12.88 -10.01 11.89
C LYS A 118 -13.55 -8.97 12.77
N VAL A 119 -12.78 -8.02 13.33
CA VAL A 119 -13.31 -7.02 14.28
C VAL A 119 -14.19 -5.97 13.58
N LEU A 120 -13.89 -5.67 12.31
CA LEU A 120 -14.62 -4.68 11.53
C LEU A 120 -15.63 -5.30 10.56
N ASP A 121 -15.77 -6.62 10.56
CA ASP A 121 -16.63 -7.38 9.62
C ASP A 121 -16.38 -7.02 8.15
N LEU A 122 -15.10 -7.03 7.76
CA LEU A 122 -14.68 -6.67 6.41
C LEU A 122 -14.17 -7.88 5.63
N PRO A 123 -14.39 -7.93 4.32
CA PRO A 123 -13.81 -8.97 3.48
C PRO A 123 -12.27 -8.86 3.45
N LEU A 124 -11.60 -10.03 3.44
CA LEU A 124 -10.15 -10.16 3.46
C LEU A 124 -9.65 -10.94 2.24
N ILE A 125 -8.67 -10.37 1.55
CA ILE A 125 -7.92 -11.02 0.48
C ILE A 125 -6.46 -11.19 0.89
N THR A 126 -5.99 -12.43 0.87
CA THR A 126 -4.59 -12.78 1.14
C THR A 126 -3.98 -13.55 -0.05
N GLY A 127 -2.69 -13.87 0.04
CA GLY A 127 -2.02 -14.70 -0.97
C GLY A 127 -2.61 -16.10 -1.11
N THR A 128 -3.29 -16.60 -0.07
CA THR A 128 -3.94 -17.93 -0.06
C THR A 128 -5.39 -17.92 -0.53
N THR A 129 -5.97 -16.72 -0.77
CA THR A 129 -7.35 -16.61 -1.26
C THR A 129 -7.44 -17.15 -2.68
N PRO A 130 -8.32 -18.15 -2.96
CA PRO A 130 -8.49 -18.70 -4.30
C PRO A 130 -8.86 -17.61 -5.32
N GLN A 131 -8.37 -17.75 -6.56
CA GLN A 131 -8.55 -16.74 -7.60
C GLN A 131 -10.03 -16.39 -7.82
N LYS A 132 -10.90 -17.41 -7.96
CA LYS A 132 -12.34 -17.18 -8.15
C LYS A 132 -12.96 -16.32 -7.04
N LYS A 133 -12.63 -16.62 -5.77
CA LYS A 133 -13.14 -15.83 -4.64
C LYS A 133 -12.56 -14.41 -4.59
N ARG A 134 -11.34 -14.26 -5.04
CA ARG A 134 -10.69 -12.94 -5.16
C ARG A 134 -11.41 -12.08 -6.20
N ASP A 135 -11.71 -12.66 -7.36
CA ASP A 135 -12.40 -11.96 -8.45
C ASP A 135 -13.83 -11.58 -8.03
N GLU A 136 -14.54 -12.47 -7.31
CA GLU A 136 -15.86 -12.19 -6.74
C GLU A 136 -15.81 -11.01 -5.75
N LEU A 137 -14.86 -11.01 -4.81
CA LEU A 137 -14.71 -9.95 -3.81
C LEU A 137 -14.32 -8.60 -4.45
N PHE A 138 -13.47 -8.61 -5.48
CA PHE A 138 -13.14 -7.39 -6.21
C PHE A 138 -14.33 -6.85 -6.99
N GLU A 139 -15.15 -7.73 -7.58
CA GLU A 139 -16.35 -7.30 -8.28
C GLU A 139 -17.40 -6.74 -7.32
N ASP A 140 -17.61 -7.38 -6.18
CA ASP A 140 -18.51 -6.89 -5.13
C ASP A 140 -18.05 -5.53 -4.57
N TYR A 141 -16.74 -5.33 -4.43
CA TYR A 141 -16.18 -4.05 -4.03
C TYR A 141 -16.39 -2.97 -5.12
N ARG A 142 -16.17 -3.29 -6.42
CA ARG A 142 -16.42 -2.35 -7.53
C ARG A 142 -17.89 -1.95 -7.63
N GLN A 143 -18.79 -2.88 -7.31
CA GLN A 143 -20.24 -2.63 -7.27
C GLN A 143 -20.70 -1.88 -6.01
N GLY A 144 -19.78 -1.57 -5.09
CA GLY A 144 -20.09 -0.87 -3.84
C GLY A 144 -20.82 -1.70 -2.78
N LYS A 145 -20.88 -3.04 -2.94
CA LYS A 145 -21.44 -3.93 -1.91
C LYS A 145 -20.59 -3.94 -0.63
N HIS A 146 -19.29 -3.75 -0.79
CA HIS A 146 -18.33 -3.58 0.29
C HIS A 146 -17.70 -2.19 0.20
N LYS A 147 -17.85 -1.39 1.26
CA LYS A 147 -17.24 -0.05 1.34
C LYS A 147 -15.74 -0.11 1.58
N ALA A 148 -15.28 -1.14 2.27
CA ALA A 148 -13.87 -1.36 2.55
C ALA A 148 -13.46 -2.81 2.28
N LEU A 149 -12.20 -2.99 1.87
CA LEU A 149 -11.60 -4.28 1.57
C LEU A 149 -10.22 -4.37 2.23
N VAL A 150 -9.97 -5.44 2.97
CA VAL A 150 -8.68 -5.71 3.60
C VAL A 150 -7.83 -6.57 2.66
N VAL A 151 -6.60 -6.12 2.37
CA VAL A 151 -5.74 -6.77 1.36
C VAL A 151 -4.33 -6.95 1.90
N SER A 152 -3.80 -8.17 1.80
CA SER A 152 -2.39 -8.41 2.12
C SER A 152 -1.45 -7.93 1.01
N LYS A 153 -0.19 -7.62 1.38
CA LYS A 153 0.88 -7.25 0.43
C LYS A 153 0.98 -8.22 -0.76
N VAL A 154 0.92 -9.52 -0.51
CA VAL A 154 1.08 -10.55 -1.55
C VAL A 154 -0.05 -10.48 -2.58
N ALA A 155 -1.25 -10.11 -2.15
CA ALA A 155 -2.37 -9.91 -3.06
C ALA A 155 -2.21 -8.63 -3.92
N ASN A 156 -1.42 -7.66 -3.47
CA ASN A 156 -1.16 -6.41 -4.21
C ASN A 156 -0.39 -6.60 -5.52
N PHE A 157 0.51 -7.60 -5.58
CA PHE A 157 1.37 -7.79 -6.75
C PHE A 157 0.72 -8.57 -7.88
N ALA A 158 -0.27 -9.38 -7.60
CA ALA A 158 -0.81 -10.36 -8.54
C ALA A 158 -2.07 -9.91 -9.29
N VAL A 159 -2.70 -8.81 -8.91
CA VAL A 159 -4.03 -8.44 -9.43
C VAL A 159 -4.16 -6.94 -9.63
N ASP A 160 -4.94 -6.56 -10.62
CA ASP A 160 -5.46 -5.22 -10.82
C ASP A 160 -6.37 -4.86 -9.64
N LEU A 161 -5.79 -4.23 -8.60
CA LEU A 161 -6.57 -3.75 -7.47
C LEU A 161 -7.66 -2.81 -7.97
N PRO A 162 -8.88 -2.92 -7.46
CA PRO A 162 -9.95 -2.00 -7.83
C PRO A 162 -9.59 -0.58 -7.43
N ASP A 163 -10.14 0.37 -8.15
CA ASP A 163 -9.93 1.78 -7.87
C ASP A 163 -10.47 2.12 -6.48
N ALA A 164 -9.60 2.69 -5.65
CA ALA A 164 -9.94 3.13 -4.31
C ALA A 164 -9.72 4.64 -4.19
N SER A 165 -10.53 5.31 -3.39
CA SER A 165 -10.36 6.72 -3.06
C SER A 165 -9.55 6.91 -1.79
N VAL A 166 -9.61 5.93 -0.91
CA VAL A 166 -8.91 5.92 0.37
C VAL A 166 -8.06 4.65 0.49
N ALA A 167 -6.82 4.80 0.93
CA ALA A 167 -6.01 3.67 1.37
C ALA A 167 -5.50 3.89 2.79
N ILE A 168 -5.59 2.86 3.61
CA ILE A 168 -5.13 2.85 4.99
C ILE A 168 -4.05 1.76 5.10
N GLN A 169 -2.80 2.18 5.23
CA GLN A 169 -1.68 1.27 5.44
C GLN A 169 -1.50 1.03 6.94
N VAL A 170 -1.77 -0.20 7.39
CA VAL A 170 -1.69 -0.58 8.81
C VAL A 170 -0.34 -1.16 9.21
N SER A 171 0.43 -1.64 8.24
CA SER A 171 1.83 -2.06 8.42
C SER A 171 2.60 -1.84 7.13
N GLY A 172 3.79 -1.23 7.24
CA GLY A 172 4.64 -0.91 6.12
C GLY A 172 5.39 -2.14 5.57
N THR A 173 5.87 -1.99 4.34
CA THR A 173 6.90 -2.85 3.79
C THR A 173 8.22 -2.19 4.07
N PHE A 174 8.95 -2.74 5.01
CA PHE A 174 10.24 -2.20 5.41
C PHE A 174 11.18 -2.11 4.20
N GLY A 175 11.47 -0.87 3.76
CA GLY A 175 12.50 -0.56 2.79
C GLY A 175 12.06 -0.40 1.33
N SER A 176 10.79 -0.58 0.96
CA SER A 176 10.38 -0.49 -0.45
C SER A 176 9.62 0.78 -0.80
N ARG A 177 10.34 1.87 -1.04
CA ARG A 177 9.78 3.09 -1.65
C ARG A 177 9.08 2.81 -2.98
N GLN A 178 9.58 1.82 -3.72
CA GLN A 178 8.98 1.39 -4.98
C GLN A 178 7.59 0.79 -4.78
N GLU A 179 7.39 0.00 -3.73
CA GLU A 179 6.08 -0.58 -3.43
C GLU A 179 5.07 0.47 -3.01
N GLU A 180 5.47 1.43 -2.18
CA GLU A 180 4.59 2.54 -1.77
C GLU A 180 4.21 3.42 -2.96
N ALA A 181 5.17 3.77 -3.81
CA ALA A 181 4.90 4.52 -5.03
C ALA A 181 3.97 3.76 -5.99
N GLN A 182 4.09 2.44 -6.11
CA GLN A 182 3.17 1.62 -6.91
C GLN A 182 1.76 1.57 -6.32
N ARG A 183 1.61 1.55 -4.99
CA ARG A 183 0.31 1.62 -4.31
C ARG A 183 -0.34 2.98 -4.51
N LEU A 184 0.41 4.05 -4.28
CA LEU A 184 -0.05 5.41 -4.56
C LEU A 184 -0.47 5.58 -6.02
N GLY A 185 0.29 5.06 -6.96
CA GLY A 185 -0.04 5.10 -8.38
C GLY A 185 -1.37 4.43 -8.74
N ARG A 186 -1.84 3.46 -7.95
CA ARG A 186 -3.16 2.83 -8.14
C ARG A 186 -4.29 3.69 -7.57
N LEU A 187 -4.07 4.36 -6.44
CA LEU A 187 -5.00 5.33 -5.88
C LEU A 187 -5.13 6.59 -6.74
N LEU A 188 -4.04 6.93 -7.45
CA LEU A 188 -3.95 8.13 -8.28
C LEU A 188 -4.65 7.99 -9.63
N ARG A 189 -5.35 6.90 -9.91
CA ARG A 189 -6.12 6.76 -11.16
C ARG A 189 -7.21 7.83 -11.25
N PRO A 190 -7.39 8.45 -12.43
CA PRO A 190 -8.43 9.46 -12.63
C PRO A 190 -9.81 8.88 -12.29
N LYS A 191 -10.61 9.65 -11.56
CA LYS A 191 -11.95 9.25 -11.13
C LYS A 191 -13.01 10.20 -11.68
N LYS A 192 -14.24 9.72 -11.81
CA LYS A 192 -15.38 10.57 -12.11
C LYS A 192 -15.72 11.40 -10.87
N GLY A 193 -15.74 12.73 -10.99
CA GLY A 193 -16.05 13.64 -9.89
C GLY A 193 -14.83 14.33 -9.28
N LEU A 194 -14.76 14.44 -7.96
CA LEU A 194 -13.60 14.96 -7.25
C LEU A 194 -12.42 14.01 -7.43
N ASN A 195 -11.47 14.39 -8.26
CA ASN A 195 -10.30 13.59 -8.57
C ASN A 195 -9.26 13.67 -7.45
N GLN A 196 -9.63 13.17 -6.25
CA GLN A 196 -8.83 13.17 -5.04
C GLN A 196 -8.65 11.77 -4.48
N ALA A 197 -7.54 11.54 -3.81
CA ALA A 197 -7.24 10.29 -3.12
C ALA A 197 -6.59 10.58 -1.77
N SER A 198 -6.96 9.83 -0.74
CA SER A 198 -6.41 9.94 0.62
C SER A 198 -5.61 8.68 0.95
N PHE A 199 -4.36 8.87 1.36
CA PHE A 199 -3.49 7.79 1.81
C PHE A 199 -3.09 8.01 3.27
N TYR A 200 -3.48 7.09 4.13
CA TYR A 200 -3.15 7.11 5.55
C TYR A 200 -2.13 6.02 5.87
N SER A 201 -1.01 6.40 6.48
CA SER A 201 -0.01 5.47 7.00
C SER A 201 -0.06 5.44 8.53
N LEU A 202 -0.41 4.29 9.12
CA LEU A 202 -0.49 4.13 10.57
C LEU A 202 0.84 3.57 11.09
N VAL A 203 1.57 4.39 11.83
CA VAL A 203 2.90 4.08 12.36
C VAL A 203 2.86 4.05 13.88
N THR A 204 3.35 2.97 14.49
CA THR A 204 3.44 2.91 15.95
C THR A 204 4.64 3.72 16.44
N SER A 205 4.37 4.75 17.26
CA SER A 205 5.37 5.68 17.80
C SER A 205 6.41 4.98 18.66
N GLU A 206 7.62 5.53 18.69
CA GLU A 206 8.76 5.04 19.48
C GLU A 206 9.09 3.57 19.19
N THR A 207 8.84 3.13 17.96
CA THR A 207 9.12 1.77 17.52
C THR A 207 9.90 1.75 16.20
N LYS A 208 10.35 0.57 15.83
CA LYS A 208 11.00 0.36 14.53
C LYS A 208 10.17 0.72 13.30
N GLU A 209 8.86 0.80 13.41
CA GLU A 209 8.03 1.30 12.29
C GLU A 209 8.34 2.76 11.99
N GLU A 210 8.65 3.56 12.99
CA GLU A 210 9.01 4.97 12.81
C GLU A 210 10.35 5.12 12.08
N ASP A 211 11.34 4.28 12.38
CA ASP A 211 12.64 4.27 11.71
C ASP A 211 12.50 3.99 10.19
N PHE A 212 11.48 3.27 9.79
CA PHE A 212 11.19 2.94 8.39
C PHE A 212 10.30 3.97 7.69
N ALA A 213 9.46 4.68 8.42
CA ALA A 213 8.63 5.75 7.88
C ALA A 213 9.45 6.99 7.46
N ILE A 214 10.60 7.21 8.11
CA ILE A 214 11.50 8.35 7.86
C ILE A 214 12.42 8.13 6.63
N LYS A 215 12.58 6.90 6.15
CA LYS A 215 13.42 6.54 4.99
C LYS A 215 12.65 6.61 3.69
#